data_907b656e41da165062cab6e66a7f2e48
#
_entry.id   907b656e41da165062cab6e66a7f2e48
#
_cell.length_a   1.000
_cell.length_b   1.000
_cell.length_c   1.000
_cell.angle_alpha   90.00
_cell.angle_beta   90.00
_cell.angle_gamma   90.00
#
_symmetry.space_group_name_H-M   'P 1'
#
loop_
_entity.id
_entity.type
_entity.pdbx_description
1 polymer ?
#
loop_
_entity_poly.entity_id
_entity_poly.type
_entity_poly.pdbx_seq_one_letter_code
_entity_poly.pdbx_strand_id
1 'polypeptide(L)'
;MGIFKVTSRFGLLLGFIALTCTAVSAGIYMLTKDKIDEAMTEQQKALLLQVIPQDYFNNNLLESVETPEQDKLKGIQKLYFAIKNNVPTAYAYETTAPDGYSGNIRLLVGITPKGEVLGVRVIEHHETPGLGDKIELRISDWILSFTNQVIVPESLKDWAVKKDGGKFDQFSGATITPRAIVNQVKRSALVMLENEALLNEMAKKYAQ
;
A
#
# COMPACT_ATOMS: atom_id res chain seq x y z
N MET A 1 16.68 19.17 -57.22
CA MET A 1 15.80 20.13 -56.49
C MET A 1 14.44 19.56 -56.04
N GLY A 2 14.07 18.34 -56.46
CA GLY A 2 12.78 17.70 -56.13
C GLY A 2 12.72 17.04 -54.75
N ILE A 3 13.74 16.32 -54.34
CA ILE A 3 13.72 15.49 -53.10
C ILE A 3 13.60 16.37 -51.84
N PHE A 4 14.31 17.47 -51.78
CA PHE A 4 14.29 18.38 -50.62
C PHE A 4 12.86 19.01 -50.42
N LYS A 5 12.16 19.34 -51.50
CA LYS A 5 10.79 19.86 -51.45
C LYS A 5 9.78 18.82 -50.95
N VAL A 6 9.96 17.58 -51.36
CA VAL A 6 9.09 16.46 -50.97
C VAL A 6 9.34 16.12 -49.49
N THR A 7 10.58 15.99 -49.07
CA THR A 7 10.95 15.68 -47.66
C THR A 7 10.48 16.77 -46.68
N SER A 8 10.66 18.04 -47.05
CA SER A 8 10.18 19.17 -46.25
C SER A 8 8.65 19.17 -46.09
N ARG A 9 7.92 18.83 -47.15
CA ARG A 9 6.44 18.78 -47.14
C ARG A 9 5.92 17.67 -46.22
N PHE A 10 6.52 16.48 -46.27
CA PHE A 10 6.17 15.36 -45.36
C PHE A 10 6.63 15.63 -43.93
N GLY A 11 7.78 16.28 -43.73
CA GLY A 11 8.24 16.70 -42.42
C GLY A 11 7.31 17.70 -41.73
N LEU A 12 6.81 18.70 -42.49
CA LEU A 12 5.83 19.64 -41.99
C LEU A 12 4.50 18.98 -41.66
N LEU A 13 4.04 18.06 -42.51
CA LEU A 13 2.80 17.32 -42.27
C LEU A 13 2.88 16.45 -41.02
N LEU A 14 3.97 15.71 -40.86
CA LEU A 14 4.25 14.92 -39.66
C LEU A 14 4.36 15.79 -38.40
N GLY A 15 5.06 16.91 -38.50
CA GLY A 15 5.16 17.88 -37.40
C GLY A 15 3.80 18.45 -36.97
N PHE A 16 2.96 18.79 -37.95
CA PHE A 16 1.61 19.26 -37.66
C PHE A 16 0.73 18.19 -37.01
N ILE A 17 0.78 16.94 -37.47
CA ILE A 17 0.04 15.82 -36.88
C ILE A 17 0.54 15.59 -35.44
N ALA A 18 1.86 15.53 -35.22
CA ALA A 18 2.45 15.34 -33.90
C ALA A 18 2.02 16.44 -32.92
N LEU A 19 2.08 17.70 -33.35
CA LEU A 19 1.68 18.85 -32.55
C LEU A 19 0.18 18.79 -32.21
N THR A 20 -0.68 18.43 -33.16
CA THR A 20 -2.11 18.30 -32.93
C THR A 20 -2.42 17.17 -31.93
N CYS A 21 -1.81 16.00 -32.09
CA CYS A 21 -1.97 14.88 -31.16
C CYS A 21 -1.50 15.24 -29.75
N THR A 22 -0.35 15.90 -29.64
CA THR A 22 0.18 16.36 -28.33
C THR A 22 -0.74 17.38 -27.69
N ALA A 23 -1.23 18.36 -28.46
CA ALA A 23 -2.15 19.39 -27.95
C ALA A 23 -3.47 18.79 -27.46
N VAL A 24 -4.04 17.83 -28.21
CA VAL A 24 -5.27 17.13 -27.80
C VAL A 24 -5.01 16.31 -26.53
N SER A 25 -3.92 15.56 -26.47
CA SER A 25 -3.57 14.76 -25.28
C SER A 25 -3.35 15.64 -24.05
N ALA A 26 -2.62 16.75 -24.20
CA ALA A 26 -2.41 17.72 -23.12
C ALA A 26 -3.72 18.37 -22.67
N GLY A 27 -4.59 18.73 -23.61
CA GLY A 27 -5.92 19.28 -23.31
C GLY A 27 -6.79 18.31 -22.50
N ILE A 28 -6.86 17.05 -22.91
CA ILE A 28 -7.59 16.01 -22.19
C ILE A 28 -7.00 15.82 -20.78
N TYR A 29 -5.67 15.74 -20.68
CA TYR A 29 -5.01 15.62 -19.37
C TYR A 29 -5.36 16.78 -18.44
N MET A 30 -5.30 18.03 -18.92
CA MET A 30 -5.65 19.21 -18.12
C MET A 30 -7.11 19.19 -17.64
N LEU A 31 -8.03 18.73 -18.49
CA LEU A 31 -9.46 18.66 -18.16
C LEU A 31 -9.80 17.51 -17.20
N THR A 32 -9.00 16.46 -17.19
CA THR A 32 -9.28 15.25 -16.39
C THR A 32 -8.46 15.16 -15.11
N LYS A 33 -7.34 15.88 -15.02
CA LYS A 33 -6.39 15.79 -13.90
C LYS A 33 -7.07 15.94 -12.55
N ASP A 34 -7.85 17.00 -12.34
CA ASP A 34 -8.47 17.27 -11.03
C ASP A 34 -9.44 16.16 -10.61
N LYS A 35 -10.19 15.61 -11.57
CA LYS A 35 -11.09 14.47 -11.31
C LYS A 35 -10.34 13.18 -11.00
N ILE A 36 -9.20 12.97 -11.65
CA ILE A 36 -8.33 11.80 -11.38
C ILE A 36 -7.73 11.93 -9.99
N ASP A 37 -7.20 13.11 -9.64
CA ASP A 37 -6.58 13.37 -8.33
C ASP A 37 -7.62 13.23 -7.19
N GLU A 38 -8.86 13.71 -7.39
CA GLU A 38 -9.96 13.52 -6.46
C GLU A 38 -10.32 12.04 -6.29
N ALA A 39 -10.48 11.31 -7.39
CA ALA A 39 -10.79 9.89 -7.36
C ALA A 39 -9.69 9.05 -6.69
N MET A 40 -8.42 9.37 -6.95
CA MET A 40 -7.27 8.73 -6.30
C MET A 40 -7.25 9.00 -4.78
N THR A 41 -7.55 10.22 -4.37
CA THR A 41 -7.63 10.63 -2.96
C THR A 41 -8.74 9.89 -2.22
N GLU A 42 -9.93 9.82 -2.81
CA GLU A 42 -11.06 9.06 -2.24
C GLU A 42 -10.76 7.55 -2.17
N GLN A 43 -10.14 6.98 -3.19
CA GLN A 43 -9.73 5.58 -3.18
C GLN A 43 -8.71 5.30 -2.06
N GLN A 44 -7.72 6.17 -1.89
CA GLN A 44 -6.71 6.04 -0.84
C GLN A 44 -7.33 6.15 0.55
N LYS A 45 -8.26 7.10 0.76
CA LYS A 45 -9.03 7.23 1.98
C LYS A 45 -9.86 5.99 2.28
N ALA A 46 -10.55 5.46 1.28
CA ALA A 46 -11.34 4.23 1.42
C ALA A 46 -10.48 3.02 1.82
N LEU A 47 -9.26 2.90 1.29
CA LEU A 47 -8.32 1.84 1.67
C LEU A 47 -7.81 2.02 3.11
N LEU A 48 -7.49 3.24 3.53
CA LEU A 48 -7.06 3.54 4.90
C LEU A 48 -8.15 3.18 5.91
N LEU A 49 -9.42 3.52 5.62
CA LEU A 49 -10.56 3.16 6.47
C LEU A 49 -10.81 1.65 6.59
N GLN A 50 -10.33 0.85 5.63
CA GLN A 50 -10.41 -0.60 5.71
C GLN A 50 -9.35 -1.24 6.62
N VAL A 51 -8.29 -0.50 6.96
CA VAL A 51 -7.21 -0.99 7.83
C VAL A 51 -7.16 -0.25 9.17
N ILE A 52 -7.74 0.94 9.28
CA ILE A 52 -7.92 1.68 10.53
C ILE A 52 -9.40 2.06 10.64
N PRO A 53 -10.17 1.45 11.56
CA PRO A 53 -11.55 1.86 11.82
C PRO A 53 -11.66 3.32 12.25
N GLN A 54 -12.77 3.98 11.89
CA GLN A 54 -13.02 5.40 12.16
C GLN A 54 -12.93 5.77 13.65
N ASP A 55 -13.19 4.80 14.53
CA ASP A 55 -13.15 5.01 15.99
C ASP A 55 -11.74 5.26 16.54
N TYR A 56 -10.70 4.97 15.75
CA TYR A 56 -9.30 5.13 16.17
C TYR A 56 -8.75 6.54 15.93
N PHE A 57 -9.44 7.43 15.20
CA PHE A 57 -8.88 8.74 14.89
C PHE A 57 -9.94 9.83 14.74
N ASN A 58 -9.51 11.09 14.91
CA ASN A 58 -10.30 12.28 14.64
C ASN A 58 -9.51 13.32 13.81
N ASN A 59 -8.29 12.97 13.36
CA ASN A 59 -7.48 13.75 12.45
C ASN A 59 -7.70 13.36 10.98
N ASN A 60 -7.11 14.11 10.05
CA ASN A 60 -7.06 13.75 8.63
C ASN A 60 -5.88 12.82 8.36
N LEU A 61 -6.15 11.51 8.12
CA LEU A 61 -5.11 10.51 7.85
C LEU A 61 -4.26 10.85 6.62
N LEU A 62 -4.85 11.42 5.57
CA LEU A 62 -4.15 11.74 4.33
C LEU A 62 -3.15 12.90 4.48
N GLU A 63 -3.40 13.80 5.42
CA GLU A 63 -2.50 14.90 5.76
C GLU A 63 -1.45 14.49 6.80
N SER A 64 -1.73 13.43 7.57
CA SER A 64 -0.86 12.91 8.61
C SER A 64 0.01 11.77 8.07
N VAL A 65 0.76 12.03 7.00
CA VAL A 65 1.57 11.03 6.29
C VAL A 65 3.03 11.43 6.23
N GLU A 66 3.91 10.45 6.42
CA GLU A 66 5.35 10.60 6.23
C GLU A 66 5.95 9.46 5.41
N THR A 67 7.06 9.76 4.72
CA THR A 67 7.91 8.77 4.09
C THR A 67 9.15 8.62 4.97
N PRO A 68 9.23 7.57 5.81
CA PRO A 68 10.31 7.44 6.77
C PRO A 68 11.66 7.10 6.11
N GLU A 69 12.75 7.48 6.78
CA GLU A 69 14.09 7.07 6.39
C GLU A 69 14.23 5.54 6.54
N GLN A 70 14.71 4.88 5.48
CA GLN A 70 14.81 3.41 5.45
C GLN A 70 15.81 2.84 6.48
N ASP A 71 16.77 3.63 6.93
CA ASP A 71 17.71 3.23 7.98
C ASP A 71 17.03 3.08 9.35
N LYS A 72 15.94 3.82 9.59
CA LYS A 72 15.20 3.82 10.84
C LYS A 72 14.01 2.87 10.82
N LEU A 73 13.22 2.91 9.73
CA LEU A 73 12.00 2.10 9.57
C LEU A 73 12.11 1.24 8.30
N LYS A 74 12.98 0.23 8.37
CA LYS A 74 13.31 -0.64 7.24
C LYS A 74 12.09 -1.34 6.65
N GLY A 75 11.87 -1.12 5.36
CA GLY A 75 10.77 -1.76 4.62
C GLY A 75 9.42 -1.08 4.79
N ILE A 76 9.34 0.05 5.52
CA ILE A 76 8.15 0.91 5.59
C ILE A 76 8.30 2.01 4.54
N GLN A 77 7.36 2.11 3.59
CA GLN A 77 7.43 3.04 2.46
C GLN A 77 6.68 4.34 2.73
N LYS A 78 5.49 4.23 3.29
CA LYS A 78 4.67 5.35 3.76
C LYS A 78 4.09 5.02 5.13
N LEU A 79 3.94 6.01 5.97
CA LEU A 79 3.43 5.88 7.32
C LEU A 79 2.37 6.95 7.57
N TYR A 80 1.19 6.52 7.97
CA TYR A 80 0.03 7.35 8.30
C TYR A 80 -0.24 7.28 9.79
N PHE A 81 -0.49 8.42 10.42
CA PHE A 81 -0.72 8.54 11.85
C PHE A 81 -2.20 8.72 12.15
N ALA A 82 -2.80 7.76 12.84
CA ALA A 82 -4.14 7.87 13.39
C ALA A 82 -4.07 8.46 14.80
N ILE A 83 -4.60 9.67 14.95
CA ILE A 83 -4.52 10.42 16.19
C ILE A 83 -5.93 10.69 16.69
N LYS A 84 -6.15 10.42 17.97
CA LYS A 84 -7.40 10.71 18.67
C LYS A 84 -7.09 11.45 19.96
N ASN A 85 -7.70 12.63 20.14
CA ASN A 85 -7.48 13.48 21.31
C ASN A 85 -5.98 13.74 21.58
N ASN A 86 -5.25 14.09 20.54
CA ASN A 86 -3.79 14.39 20.56
C ASN A 86 -2.90 13.20 20.97
N VAL A 87 -3.43 11.96 20.93
CA VAL A 87 -2.66 10.75 21.22
C VAL A 87 -2.66 9.84 19.99
N PRO A 88 -1.50 9.30 19.56
CA PRO A 88 -1.46 8.31 18.49
C PRO A 88 -2.10 7.00 18.98
N THR A 89 -3.15 6.57 18.31
CA THR A 89 -3.96 5.39 18.66
C THR A 89 -3.73 4.22 17.73
N ALA A 90 -3.36 4.52 16.48
CA ALA A 90 -3.00 3.51 15.48
C ALA A 90 -2.09 4.11 14.40
N TYR A 91 -1.46 3.23 13.63
CA TYR A 91 -0.64 3.56 12.47
C TYR A 91 -1.13 2.73 11.29
N ALA A 92 -1.21 3.35 10.09
CA ALA A 92 -1.24 2.57 8.86
C ALA A 92 0.08 2.76 8.14
N TYR A 93 0.58 1.71 7.50
CA TYR A 93 1.82 1.82 6.73
C TYR A 93 1.80 0.95 5.48
N GLU A 94 2.49 1.45 4.45
CA GLU A 94 2.73 0.69 3.22
C GLU A 94 4.05 -0.09 3.36
N THR A 95 4.01 -1.35 2.95
CA THR A 95 5.17 -2.24 2.93
C THR A 95 5.10 -3.20 1.74
N THR A 96 6.21 -3.80 1.36
CA THR A 96 6.30 -4.72 0.22
C THR A 96 6.81 -6.08 0.65
N ALA A 97 6.05 -7.14 0.35
CA ALA A 97 6.52 -8.52 0.41
C ALA A 97 7.23 -8.85 -0.91
N PRO A 98 8.57 -9.03 -0.90
CA PRO A 98 9.33 -9.28 -2.12
C PRO A 98 9.24 -10.73 -2.60
N ASP A 99 8.79 -11.62 -1.72
CA ASP A 99 8.85 -13.08 -1.89
C ASP A 99 7.51 -13.66 -2.43
N GLY A 100 6.69 -12.87 -3.13
CA GLY A 100 5.50 -13.36 -3.82
C GLY A 100 5.84 -14.33 -4.96
N TYR A 101 4.88 -15.14 -5.39
CA TYR A 101 5.13 -16.09 -6.48
C TYR A 101 5.42 -15.38 -7.81
N SER A 102 4.68 -14.33 -8.12
CA SER A 102 4.85 -13.51 -9.34
C SER A 102 5.58 -12.18 -9.07
N GLY A 103 6.31 -12.08 -7.96
CA GLY A 103 7.08 -10.90 -7.59
C GLY A 103 6.54 -10.15 -6.39
N ASN A 104 6.74 -8.84 -6.40
CA ASN A 104 6.40 -7.98 -5.28
C ASN A 104 4.90 -7.89 -5.02
N ILE A 105 4.51 -7.95 -3.74
CA ILE A 105 3.14 -7.70 -3.28
C ILE A 105 3.18 -6.49 -2.34
N ARG A 106 2.52 -5.39 -2.74
CA ARG A 106 2.42 -4.19 -1.91
C ARG A 106 1.23 -4.29 -0.98
N LEU A 107 1.46 -3.99 0.28
CA LEU A 107 0.49 -4.13 1.37
C LEU A 107 0.29 -2.81 2.09
N LEU A 108 -0.94 -2.58 2.54
CA LEU A 108 -1.30 -1.58 3.53
C LEU A 108 -1.68 -2.31 4.82
N VAL A 109 -1.03 -1.97 5.91
CA VAL A 109 -1.22 -2.62 7.21
C VAL A 109 -1.60 -1.56 8.24
N GLY A 110 -2.69 -1.79 8.96
CA GLY A 110 -3.09 -1.01 10.12
C GLY A 110 -2.70 -1.74 11.42
N ILE A 111 -2.06 -1.04 12.35
CA ILE A 111 -1.59 -1.61 13.61
C ILE A 111 -1.74 -0.61 14.75
N THR A 112 -2.04 -1.09 15.95
CA THR A 112 -1.99 -0.27 17.17
C THR A 112 -0.57 -0.22 17.74
N PRO A 113 -0.25 0.77 18.61
CA PRO A 113 1.03 0.80 19.32
C PRO A 113 1.30 -0.46 20.14
N LYS A 114 0.28 -1.24 20.50
CA LYS A 114 0.39 -2.49 21.26
C LYS A 114 0.59 -3.74 20.40
N GLY A 115 0.73 -3.59 19.08
CA GLY A 115 0.96 -4.71 18.17
C GLY A 115 -0.30 -5.42 17.68
N GLU A 116 -1.50 -4.88 17.95
CA GLU A 116 -2.74 -5.42 17.39
C GLU A 116 -2.89 -4.97 15.92
N VAL A 117 -3.00 -5.93 15.02
CA VAL A 117 -3.24 -5.68 13.60
C VAL A 117 -4.72 -5.42 13.40
N LEU A 118 -5.08 -4.19 13.01
CA LEU A 118 -6.45 -3.77 12.77
C LEU A 118 -6.95 -4.21 11.41
N GLY A 119 -6.06 -4.32 10.43
CA GLY A 119 -6.37 -4.78 9.09
C GLY A 119 -5.16 -4.85 8.18
N VAL A 120 -5.25 -5.68 7.16
CA VAL A 120 -4.27 -5.79 6.08
C VAL A 120 -5.02 -5.72 4.76
N ARG A 121 -4.50 -4.93 3.79
CA ARG A 121 -5.04 -4.87 2.42
C ARG A 121 -3.91 -4.95 1.42
N VAL A 122 -4.20 -5.60 0.30
CA VAL A 122 -3.28 -5.64 -0.84
C VAL A 122 -3.53 -4.39 -1.70
N ILE A 123 -2.47 -3.63 -1.96
CA ILE A 123 -2.50 -2.43 -2.82
C ILE A 123 -2.24 -2.83 -4.27
N GLU A 124 -1.25 -3.71 -4.47
CA GLU A 124 -0.78 -4.11 -5.80
C GLU A 124 -0.12 -5.49 -5.75
N HIS A 125 -0.38 -6.32 -6.75
CA HIS A 125 0.27 -7.61 -6.94
C HIS A 125 0.17 -8.07 -8.41
N HIS A 126 0.94 -9.08 -8.76
CA HIS A 126 0.93 -9.71 -10.08
C HIS A 126 0.68 -11.23 -9.98
N GLU A 127 0.07 -11.67 -8.88
CA GLU A 127 -0.20 -13.09 -8.62
C GLU A 127 -1.18 -13.67 -9.64
N THR A 128 -1.07 -14.98 -9.87
CA THR A 128 -1.85 -15.69 -10.88
C THR A 128 -3.35 -15.71 -10.52
N PRO A 129 -4.23 -15.26 -11.43
CA PRO A 129 -5.68 -15.34 -11.24
C PRO A 129 -6.18 -16.75 -10.94
N GLY A 130 -7.11 -16.89 -9.98
CA GLY A 130 -7.65 -18.17 -9.50
C GLY A 130 -6.74 -18.95 -8.55
N LEU A 131 -5.48 -18.52 -8.34
CA LEU A 131 -4.51 -19.16 -7.47
C LEU A 131 -4.05 -18.26 -6.34
N GLY A 132 -3.13 -17.33 -6.63
CA GLY A 132 -2.53 -16.41 -5.67
C GLY A 132 -3.36 -15.15 -5.42
N ASP A 133 -4.24 -14.78 -6.31
CA ASP A 133 -5.12 -13.59 -6.22
C ASP A 133 -6.17 -13.65 -5.09
N LYS A 134 -6.34 -14.80 -4.45
CA LYS A 134 -7.18 -14.97 -3.24
C LYS A 134 -6.71 -14.14 -2.04
N ILE A 135 -5.62 -13.43 -2.16
CA ILE A 135 -5.17 -12.41 -1.20
C ILE A 135 -5.99 -11.12 -1.28
N GLU A 136 -6.70 -10.88 -2.38
CA GLU A 136 -7.58 -9.73 -2.53
C GLU A 136 -8.93 -9.95 -1.82
N LEU A 137 -9.36 -8.97 -1.04
CA LEU A 137 -10.64 -9.03 -0.32
C LEU A 137 -11.85 -9.22 -1.24
N ARG A 138 -11.81 -8.72 -2.48
CA ARG A 138 -12.89 -8.91 -3.46
C ARG A 138 -13.04 -10.36 -3.95
N ILE A 139 -12.01 -11.21 -3.74
CA ILE A 139 -11.97 -12.60 -4.21
C ILE A 139 -12.16 -13.57 -3.05
N SER A 140 -11.60 -13.27 -1.87
CA SER A 140 -11.65 -14.15 -0.70
C SER A 140 -11.48 -13.36 0.59
N ASP A 141 -12.10 -13.83 1.66
CA ASP A 141 -12.01 -13.27 3.01
C ASP A 141 -10.68 -13.61 3.71
N TRP A 142 -9.76 -14.32 3.04
CA TRP A 142 -8.52 -14.78 3.66
C TRP A 142 -7.72 -13.65 4.31
N ILE A 143 -7.64 -12.49 3.67
CA ILE A 143 -6.90 -11.33 4.17
C ILE A 143 -7.48 -10.77 5.49
N LEU A 144 -8.74 -11.06 5.80
CA LEU A 144 -9.37 -10.68 7.05
C LEU A 144 -8.88 -11.50 8.25
N SER A 145 -8.20 -12.64 8.01
CA SER A 145 -7.62 -13.47 9.07
C SER A 145 -6.56 -12.76 9.90
N PHE A 146 -6.00 -11.67 9.42
CA PHE A 146 -5.05 -10.82 10.14
C PHE A 146 -5.73 -9.88 11.15
N THR A 147 -7.02 -9.57 10.98
CA THR A 147 -7.73 -8.60 11.81
C THR A 147 -7.82 -9.08 13.26
N ASN A 148 -7.53 -8.19 14.20
CA ASN A 148 -7.49 -8.43 15.65
C ASN A 148 -6.44 -9.47 16.07
N GLN A 149 -5.45 -9.76 15.22
CA GLN A 149 -4.31 -10.59 15.60
C GLN A 149 -3.24 -9.73 16.25
N VAL A 150 -2.67 -10.21 17.36
CA VAL A 150 -1.63 -9.48 18.10
C VAL A 150 -0.26 -10.05 17.79
N ILE A 151 0.71 -9.18 17.54
CA ILE A 151 2.12 -9.52 17.36
C ILE A 151 2.85 -9.17 18.66
N VAL A 152 3.20 -10.21 19.42
CA VAL A 152 4.02 -10.12 20.61
C VAL A 152 5.10 -11.22 20.55
N PRO A 153 6.23 -11.10 21.27
CA PRO A 153 7.31 -12.08 21.20
C PRO A 153 6.85 -13.53 21.38
N GLU A 154 5.89 -13.76 22.28
CA GLU A 154 5.35 -15.09 22.59
C GLU A 154 4.53 -15.69 21.44
N SER A 155 3.89 -14.86 20.62
CA SER A 155 3.02 -15.29 19.50
C SER A 155 3.75 -15.42 18.14
N LEU A 156 5.04 -15.09 18.06
CA LEU A 156 5.76 -15.05 16.78
C LEU A 156 5.81 -16.40 16.05
N LYS A 157 5.72 -17.50 16.77
CA LYS A 157 5.68 -18.85 16.19
C LYS A 157 4.38 -19.09 15.41
N ASP A 158 3.28 -18.50 15.85
CA ASP A 158 1.98 -18.64 15.23
C ASP A 158 1.86 -17.81 13.93
N TRP A 159 2.75 -16.82 13.76
CA TRP A 159 2.81 -15.96 12.58
C TRP A 159 3.55 -16.65 11.43
N ALA A 160 2.97 -17.73 10.96
CA ALA A 160 3.36 -18.48 9.78
C ALA A 160 2.10 -19.13 9.16
N VAL A 161 2.21 -19.67 7.95
CA VAL A 161 1.14 -20.49 7.38
C VAL A 161 1.07 -21.86 8.07
N LYS A 162 -0.09 -22.49 8.10
CA LYS A 162 -0.31 -23.80 8.78
C LYS A 162 0.69 -24.87 8.33
N LYS A 163 1.07 -24.88 7.05
CA LYS A 163 2.10 -25.80 6.53
C LYS A 163 3.46 -25.64 7.20
N ASP A 164 3.75 -24.47 7.71
CA ASP A 164 5.00 -24.12 8.41
C ASP A 164 4.81 -24.08 9.95
N GLY A 165 3.68 -24.60 10.45
CA GLY A 165 3.39 -24.70 11.89
C GLY A 165 2.70 -23.47 12.49
N GLY A 166 2.28 -22.51 11.67
CA GLY A 166 1.56 -21.33 12.14
C GLY A 166 0.03 -21.45 12.06
N LYS A 167 -0.66 -20.30 12.21
CA LYS A 167 -2.13 -20.24 12.30
C LYS A 167 -2.84 -19.85 10.99
N PHE A 168 -2.13 -19.25 10.04
CA PHE A 168 -2.73 -18.75 8.82
C PHE A 168 -2.92 -19.85 7.77
N ASP A 169 -4.08 -19.88 7.11
CA ASP A 169 -4.32 -20.82 6.02
C ASP A 169 -3.45 -20.50 4.81
N GLN A 170 -3.00 -21.52 4.11
CA GLN A 170 -2.40 -21.40 2.78
C GLN A 170 -3.42 -21.76 1.70
N PHE A 171 -3.17 -21.31 0.46
CA PHE A 171 -3.98 -21.70 -0.68
C PHE A 171 -3.51 -23.03 -1.27
N SER A 172 -4.46 -23.90 -1.63
CA SER A 172 -4.15 -25.12 -2.36
C SER A 172 -3.55 -24.75 -3.73
N GLY A 173 -2.34 -25.24 -4.00
CA GLY A 173 -1.60 -24.95 -5.23
C GLY A 173 -0.85 -23.59 -5.24
N ALA A 174 -1.03 -22.71 -4.23
CA ALA A 174 -0.38 -21.40 -4.19
C ALA A 174 0.08 -21.01 -2.76
N THR A 175 0.92 -21.83 -2.14
CA THR A 175 1.39 -21.63 -0.77
C THR A 175 2.37 -20.44 -0.63
N ILE A 176 3.11 -20.09 -1.70
CA ILE A 176 4.16 -19.05 -1.67
C ILE A 176 3.54 -17.69 -1.34
N THR A 177 2.47 -17.33 -2.00
CA THR A 177 1.81 -16.02 -1.89
C THR A 177 1.34 -15.70 -0.46
N PRO A 178 0.51 -16.54 0.20
CA PRO A 178 0.10 -16.27 1.58
C PRO A 178 1.28 -16.30 2.56
N ARG A 179 2.29 -17.17 2.35
CA ARG A 179 3.51 -17.19 3.15
C ARG A 179 4.27 -15.87 3.08
N ALA A 180 4.42 -15.30 1.87
CA ALA A 180 5.10 -14.02 1.66
C ALA A 180 4.40 -12.89 2.44
N ILE A 181 3.06 -12.83 2.38
CA ILE A 181 2.28 -11.82 3.10
C ILE A 181 2.41 -11.98 4.61
N VAL A 182 2.20 -13.19 5.16
CA VAL A 182 2.30 -13.45 6.62
C VAL A 182 3.69 -13.05 7.12
N ASN A 183 4.75 -13.44 6.42
CA ASN A 183 6.11 -13.10 6.79
C ASN A 183 6.37 -11.59 6.72
N GLN A 184 5.84 -10.90 5.71
CA GLN A 184 6.04 -9.45 5.59
C GLN A 184 5.27 -8.67 6.64
N VAL A 185 4.00 -9.02 6.91
CA VAL A 185 3.22 -8.39 7.99
C VAL A 185 3.94 -8.57 9.33
N LYS A 186 4.40 -9.80 9.63
CA LYS A 186 5.18 -10.05 10.85
C LYS A 186 6.44 -9.19 10.93
N ARG A 187 7.27 -9.18 9.87
CA ARG A 187 8.54 -8.41 9.84
C ARG A 187 8.31 -6.92 10.01
N SER A 188 7.39 -6.36 9.23
CA SER A 188 7.11 -4.93 9.27
C SER A 188 6.47 -4.47 10.57
N ALA A 189 5.58 -5.27 11.16
CA ALA A 189 5.00 -4.97 12.47
C ALA A 189 6.05 -4.97 13.58
N LEU A 190 7.01 -5.89 13.58
CA LEU A 190 8.13 -5.88 14.53
C LEU A 190 8.96 -4.62 14.39
N VAL A 191 9.27 -4.18 13.17
CA VAL A 191 9.99 -2.90 12.94
C VAL A 191 9.21 -1.73 13.55
N MET A 192 7.88 -1.70 13.41
CA MET A 192 7.06 -0.65 14.00
C MET A 192 7.13 -0.67 15.53
N LEU A 193 7.00 -1.85 16.15
CA LEU A 193 7.02 -2.01 17.60
C LEU A 193 8.40 -1.69 18.23
N GLU A 194 9.48 -2.10 17.57
CA GLU A 194 10.85 -1.80 18.00
C GLU A 194 11.19 -0.30 17.95
N ASN A 195 10.47 0.48 17.15
CA ASN A 195 10.69 1.91 16.95
C ASN A 195 9.56 2.78 17.54
N GLU A 196 8.86 2.31 18.57
CA GLU A 196 7.73 3.04 19.18
C GLU A 196 8.08 4.47 19.60
N ALA A 197 9.27 4.69 20.20
CA ALA A 197 9.72 6.02 20.62
C ALA A 197 9.84 6.98 19.44
N LEU A 198 10.39 6.53 18.30
CA LEU A 198 10.49 7.29 17.08
C LEU A 198 9.12 7.61 16.50
N LEU A 199 8.21 6.62 16.48
CA LEU A 199 6.84 6.80 15.98
C LEU A 199 6.07 7.84 16.80
N ASN A 200 6.23 7.81 18.11
CA ASN A 200 5.62 8.79 19.01
C ASN A 200 6.20 10.20 18.81
N GLU A 201 7.49 10.34 18.52
CA GLU A 201 8.11 11.61 18.18
C GLU A 201 7.56 12.18 16.85
N MET A 202 7.50 11.33 15.82
CA MET A 202 6.95 11.72 14.51
C MET A 202 5.47 12.12 14.61
N ALA A 203 4.68 11.39 15.40
CA ALA A 203 3.25 11.65 15.59
C ALA A 203 2.96 13.02 16.24
N LYS A 204 3.89 13.58 17.04
CA LYS A 204 3.71 14.89 17.69
C LYS A 204 3.48 16.04 16.71
N LYS A 205 3.98 15.93 15.48
CA LYS A 205 3.75 16.94 14.43
C LYS A 205 2.27 17.07 14.06
N TYR A 206 1.50 16.00 14.24
CA TYR A 206 0.10 15.88 13.84
C TYR A 206 -0.88 15.89 15.02
N ALA A 207 -0.36 15.95 16.24
CA ALA A 207 -1.11 15.95 17.50
C ALA A 207 -1.43 17.39 17.99
N GLN A 208 -1.74 18.32 17.03
CA GLN A 208 -2.09 19.72 17.37
C GLN A 208 -3.58 19.95 17.32
#